data_d43f0f857282f616609d7bc83dc378fc
#
_entry.id   d43f0f857282f616609d7bc83dc378fc
#
_cell.length_a   1.000
_cell.length_b   1.000
_cell.length_c   1.000
_cell.angle_alpha   90.00
_cell.angle_beta   90.00
_cell.angle_gamma   90.00
#
_symmetry.space_group_name_H-M   'P 1'
#
loop_
_entity.id
_entity.type
_entity.pdbx_description
1 polymer ?
#
loop_
_entity_poly.entity_id
_entity_poly.type
_entity_poly.pdbx_seq_one_letter_code
_entity_poly.pdbx_strand_id
1 'polypeptide(L)'
;MLWFHLFREIKQQRNNLFLWSPMAFAFGIAATFAHGHWICPALFIFLLICVLGYLGYYGIKDSAILPLLMLLFVTTLGAGAASLRSYAIWAPALSYPYYGEVQGVIRTIDRSASGSLRVTLRVSEMDPISERHRPQYVRISFPKYAGDIPEMGQSIKTTAYVTPPQGPVEPDGFDFRRHAYFQSLGGVGYARKGFEYLDAPREQRFWKDRQRRLSIFIAEHMPERSLGFAQAIISGDRLNLSLQVIEDLRRTNLAHLLAISGLHMWLLTTVVFALLRMTCVIIPI
;
A
#
# COMPACT_ATOMS: atom_id res chain seq x y z
N MET A 1 -11.58 -33.94 29.12
CA MET A 1 -12.71 -34.09 28.19
C MET A 1 -12.65 -33.07 27.04
N LEU A 2 -12.41 -31.78 27.28
CA LEU A 2 -12.39 -30.74 26.24
C LEU A 2 -11.36 -31.00 25.11
N TRP A 3 -10.15 -31.43 25.45
CA TRP A 3 -9.08 -31.72 24.48
C TRP A 3 -9.42 -32.86 23.53
N PHE A 4 -10.14 -33.91 24.02
CA PHE A 4 -10.55 -35.03 23.19
C PHE A 4 -11.60 -34.64 22.14
N HIS A 5 -12.53 -33.75 22.51
CA HIS A 5 -13.50 -33.20 21.56
C HIS A 5 -12.79 -32.33 20.51
N LEU A 6 -11.87 -31.46 20.94
CA LEU A 6 -11.14 -30.57 20.02
C LEU A 6 -10.33 -31.37 18.98
N PHE A 7 -9.61 -32.42 19.43
CA PHE A 7 -8.85 -33.29 18.52
C PHE A 7 -9.76 -34.04 17.53
N ARG A 8 -10.93 -34.46 17.97
CA ARG A 8 -11.89 -35.14 17.09
C ARG A 8 -12.46 -34.18 16.01
N GLU A 9 -12.80 -32.96 16.40
CA GLU A 9 -13.30 -31.92 15.47
C GLU A 9 -12.21 -31.51 14.46
N ILE A 10 -10.98 -31.34 14.90
CA ILE A 10 -9.84 -31.04 14.01
C ILE A 10 -9.63 -32.18 12.99
N LYS A 11 -9.76 -33.43 13.43
CA LYS A 11 -9.64 -34.60 12.55
C LYS A 11 -10.78 -34.67 11.53
N GLN A 12 -12.00 -34.32 11.91
CA GLN A 12 -13.16 -34.23 11.01
C GLN A 12 -13.05 -33.09 9.99
N GLN A 13 -12.46 -31.97 10.39
CA GLN A 13 -12.28 -30.80 9.53
C GLN A 13 -10.99 -30.85 8.69
N ARG A 14 -10.24 -31.93 8.74
CA ARG A 14 -8.95 -32.06 8.03
C ARG A 14 -9.01 -31.62 6.57
N ASN A 15 -10.06 -31.98 5.85
CA ASN A 15 -10.24 -31.62 4.43
C ASN A 15 -10.59 -30.14 4.21
N ASN A 16 -11.07 -29.44 5.27
CA ASN A 16 -11.48 -28.05 5.20
C ASN A 16 -10.42 -27.10 5.81
N LEU A 17 -9.31 -27.62 6.31
CA LEU A 17 -8.27 -26.80 6.97
C LEU A 17 -7.60 -25.82 6.01
N PHE A 18 -7.60 -26.12 4.72
CA PHE A 18 -7.15 -25.17 3.71
C PHE A 18 -7.95 -23.86 3.75
N LEU A 19 -9.23 -23.90 4.10
CA LEU A 19 -10.09 -22.71 4.22
C LEU A 19 -9.64 -21.78 5.38
N TRP A 20 -8.91 -22.30 6.37
CA TRP A 20 -8.37 -21.54 7.50
C TRP A 20 -6.99 -20.93 7.21
N SER A 21 -6.35 -21.35 6.13
CA SER A 21 -5.01 -20.85 5.77
C SER A 21 -4.94 -19.32 5.61
N PRO A 22 -5.91 -18.61 4.99
CA PRO A 22 -5.87 -17.16 4.91
C PRO A 22 -5.95 -16.48 6.27
N MET A 23 -6.75 -17.03 7.20
CA MET A 23 -6.86 -16.50 8.57
C MET A 23 -5.56 -16.69 9.35
N ALA A 24 -4.97 -17.88 9.25
CA ALA A 24 -3.69 -18.18 9.89
C ALA A 24 -2.57 -17.26 9.35
N PHE A 25 -2.53 -17.06 8.04
CA PHE A 25 -1.60 -16.15 7.40
C PHE A 25 -1.79 -14.70 7.87
N ALA A 26 -3.04 -14.22 7.87
CA ALA A 26 -3.39 -12.88 8.35
C ALA A 26 -3.05 -12.69 9.84
N PHE A 27 -3.26 -13.73 10.66
CA PHE A 27 -2.88 -13.72 12.08
C PHE A 27 -1.37 -13.55 12.26
N GLY A 28 -0.55 -14.25 11.44
CA GLY A 28 0.90 -14.10 11.46
C GLY A 28 1.35 -12.67 11.13
N ILE A 29 0.74 -12.05 10.12
CA ILE A 29 0.97 -10.64 9.78
C ILE A 29 0.58 -9.72 10.96
N ALA A 30 -0.61 -9.90 11.51
CA ALA A 30 -1.12 -9.08 12.61
C ALA A 30 -0.24 -9.20 13.86
N ALA A 31 0.17 -10.41 14.23
CA ALA A 31 1.06 -10.66 15.35
C ALA A 31 2.41 -9.95 15.21
N THR A 32 3.00 -9.96 14.00
CA THR A 32 4.25 -9.26 13.72
C THR A 32 4.11 -7.75 13.97
N PHE A 33 3.00 -7.17 13.55
CA PHE A 33 2.77 -5.73 13.73
C PHE A 33 2.34 -5.33 15.15
N ALA A 34 1.67 -6.22 15.89
CA ALA A 34 1.25 -5.96 17.26
C ALA A 34 2.43 -5.95 18.24
N HIS A 35 3.40 -6.84 18.07
CA HIS A 35 4.53 -6.96 18.98
C HIS A 35 5.70 -5.99 18.67
N GLY A 36 5.65 -5.29 17.54
CA GLY A 36 6.68 -4.31 17.15
C GLY A 36 8.07 -4.90 16.92
N HIS A 37 8.25 -6.19 17.11
CA HIS A 37 9.47 -6.92 16.88
C HIS A 37 9.35 -7.80 15.66
N TRP A 38 10.36 -7.74 14.82
CA TRP A 38 10.51 -8.59 13.65
C TRP A 38 10.66 -10.05 14.13
N ILE A 39 9.74 -10.91 13.75
CA ILE A 39 9.89 -12.33 14.00
C ILE A 39 11.16 -12.78 13.26
N CYS A 40 12.12 -13.27 14.02
CA CYS A 40 13.42 -13.64 13.48
C CYS A 40 13.24 -14.68 12.35
N PRO A 41 13.82 -14.44 11.16
CA PRO A 41 13.80 -15.41 10.06
C PRO A 41 14.25 -16.81 10.47
N ALA A 42 15.13 -16.90 11.47
CA ALA A 42 15.58 -18.16 12.05
C ALA A 42 14.43 -19.00 12.65
N LEU A 43 13.43 -18.36 13.28
CA LEU A 43 12.25 -19.06 13.80
C LEU A 43 11.44 -19.69 12.67
N PHE A 44 11.28 -18.97 11.54
CA PHE A 44 10.61 -19.49 10.35
C PHE A 44 11.33 -20.71 9.78
N ILE A 45 12.66 -20.61 9.60
CA ILE A 45 13.50 -21.71 9.11
C ILE A 45 13.42 -22.91 10.07
N PHE A 46 13.51 -22.66 11.37
CA PHE A 46 13.40 -23.71 12.39
C PHE A 46 12.06 -24.45 12.31
N LEU A 47 10.95 -23.71 12.23
CA LEU A 47 9.61 -24.32 12.13
C LEU A 47 9.42 -25.08 10.81
N LEU A 48 9.97 -24.57 9.72
CA LEU A 48 9.98 -25.27 8.42
C LEU A 48 10.73 -26.61 8.53
N ILE A 49 11.92 -26.61 9.14
CA ILE A 49 12.71 -27.83 9.36
C ILE A 49 11.93 -28.81 10.23
N CYS A 50 11.29 -28.34 11.31
CA CYS A 50 10.47 -29.18 12.18
C CYS A 50 9.29 -29.82 11.43
N VAL A 51 8.59 -29.05 10.59
CA VAL A 51 7.47 -29.56 9.77
C VAL A 51 7.98 -30.61 8.77
N LEU A 52 9.05 -30.31 8.04
CA LEU A 52 9.64 -31.23 7.06
C LEU A 52 10.19 -32.49 7.73
N GLY A 53 10.87 -32.37 8.85
CA GLY A 53 11.37 -33.50 9.65
C GLY A 53 10.24 -34.40 10.16
N TYR A 54 9.17 -33.79 10.66
CA TYR A 54 7.97 -34.52 11.10
C TYR A 54 7.31 -35.28 9.94
N LEU A 55 7.15 -34.64 8.78
CA LEU A 55 6.58 -35.25 7.57
C LEU A 55 7.45 -36.39 7.03
N GLY A 56 8.77 -36.25 7.09
CA GLY A 56 9.71 -37.28 6.67
C GLY A 56 9.70 -38.52 7.60
N TYR A 57 9.50 -38.30 8.89
CA TYR A 57 9.54 -39.39 9.90
C TYR A 57 8.21 -40.16 10.02
N TYR A 58 7.07 -39.44 10.09
CA TYR A 58 5.76 -40.04 10.34
C TYR A 58 4.89 -40.24 9.10
N GLY A 59 5.28 -39.71 7.96
CA GLY A 59 4.46 -39.77 6.76
C GLY A 59 3.20 -38.90 6.84
N ILE A 60 2.52 -38.74 5.70
CA ILE A 60 1.39 -37.83 5.57
C ILE A 60 0.06 -38.44 6.07
N LYS A 61 -0.03 -39.76 6.17
CA LYS A 61 -1.33 -40.45 6.10
C LYS A 61 -2.18 -40.43 7.37
N ASP A 62 -1.65 -40.36 8.61
CA ASP A 62 -2.47 -40.58 9.81
C ASP A 62 -2.22 -39.65 11.00
N SER A 63 -1.54 -38.54 10.80
CA SER A 63 -1.19 -37.67 11.91
C SER A 63 -2.27 -36.61 12.20
N ALA A 64 -2.85 -36.64 13.39
CA ALA A 64 -3.75 -35.58 13.89
C ALA A 64 -3.01 -34.25 14.15
N ILE A 65 -1.67 -34.28 14.23
CA ILE A 65 -0.82 -33.11 14.51
C ILE A 65 -0.49 -32.32 13.21
N LEU A 66 -0.50 -33.00 12.05
CA LEU A 66 -0.15 -32.40 10.77
C LEU A 66 -0.95 -31.14 10.45
N PRO A 67 -2.29 -31.12 10.63
CA PRO A 67 -3.07 -29.88 10.39
C PRO A 67 -2.66 -28.71 11.25
N LEU A 68 -2.34 -28.95 12.51
CA LEU A 68 -1.87 -27.90 13.44
C LEU A 68 -0.49 -27.38 13.03
N LEU A 69 0.41 -28.26 12.61
CA LEU A 69 1.72 -27.88 12.10
C LEU A 69 1.60 -27.06 10.80
N MET A 70 0.69 -27.44 9.91
CA MET A 70 0.42 -26.68 8.68
C MET A 70 -0.14 -25.29 8.99
N LEU A 71 -1.05 -25.19 9.96
CA LEU A 71 -1.62 -23.91 10.38
C LEU A 71 -0.53 -23.03 11.01
N LEU A 72 0.31 -23.58 11.87
CA LEU A 72 1.45 -22.89 12.45
C LEU A 72 2.46 -22.46 11.39
N PHE A 73 2.74 -23.32 10.41
CA PHE A 73 3.60 -22.98 9.27
C PHE A 73 3.05 -21.82 8.45
N VAL A 74 1.76 -21.83 8.12
CA VAL A 74 1.11 -20.73 7.40
C VAL A 74 1.13 -19.42 8.20
N THR A 75 0.95 -19.51 9.53
CA THR A 75 1.07 -18.35 10.43
C THR A 75 2.50 -17.76 10.38
N THR A 76 3.53 -18.62 10.44
CA THR A 76 4.92 -18.15 10.35
C THR A 76 5.28 -17.63 8.95
N LEU A 77 4.66 -18.19 7.89
CA LEU A 77 4.76 -17.61 6.53
C LEU A 77 4.22 -16.18 6.50
N GLY A 78 3.07 -15.93 7.10
CA GLY A 78 2.48 -14.60 7.20
C GLY A 78 3.40 -13.61 7.93
N ALA A 79 3.95 -14.05 9.07
CA ALA A 79 4.91 -13.25 9.84
C ALA A 79 6.21 -12.98 9.06
N GLY A 80 6.73 -14.01 8.38
CA GLY A 80 7.91 -13.89 7.52
C GLY A 80 7.68 -12.92 6.35
N ALA A 81 6.52 -13.00 5.70
CA ALA A 81 6.14 -12.10 4.61
C ALA A 81 6.05 -10.64 5.08
N ALA A 82 5.45 -10.40 6.26
CA ALA A 82 5.38 -9.07 6.85
C ALA A 82 6.79 -8.52 7.17
N SER A 83 7.66 -9.35 7.75
CA SER A 83 9.04 -8.97 8.08
C SER A 83 9.86 -8.68 6.82
N LEU A 84 9.79 -9.57 5.83
CA LEU A 84 10.48 -9.40 4.55
C LEU A 84 10.02 -8.13 3.82
N ARG A 85 8.70 -7.89 3.78
CA ARG A 85 8.13 -6.67 3.19
C ARG A 85 8.64 -5.43 3.90
N SER A 86 8.64 -5.43 5.22
CA SER A 86 9.13 -4.30 6.00
C SER A 86 10.62 -4.05 5.72
N TYR A 87 11.43 -5.10 5.68
CA TYR A 87 12.85 -4.96 5.33
C TYR A 87 13.08 -4.41 3.92
N ALA A 88 12.32 -4.92 2.95
CA ALA A 88 12.45 -4.54 1.54
C ALA A 88 12.06 -3.08 1.24
N ILE A 89 11.18 -2.48 2.05
CA ILE A 89 10.75 -1.08 1.88
C ILE A 89 11.51 -0.11 2.78
N TRP A 90 12.50 -0.61 3.54
CA TRP A 90 13.29 0.25 4.41
C TRP A 90 13.94 1.37 3.60
N ALA A 91 13.72 2.60 4.04
CA ALA A 91 14.31 3.79 3.46
C ALA A 91 14.69 4.77 4.58
N PRO A 92 15.75 5.55 4.41
CA PRO A 92 16.13 6.58 5.38
C PRO A 92 14.99 7.56 5.60
N ALA A 93 14.74 7.91 6.87
CA ALA A 93 13.87 9.01 7.25
C ALA A 93 14.72 10.14 7.84
N LEU A 94 14.25 11.38 7.73
CA LEU A 94 14.89 12.51 8.38
C LEU A 94 14.94 12.28 9.89
N SER A 95 16.06 12.63 10.49
CA SER A 95 16.23 12.56 11.95
C SER A 95 15.90 13.90 12.64
N TYR A 96 15.90 15.00 11.89
CA TYR A 96 15.65 16.36 12.36
C TYR A 96 14.91 17.16 11.28
N PRO A 97 14.24 18.27 11.68
CA PRO A 97 13.62 19.17 10.73
C PRO A 97 14.63 19.78 9.77
N TYR A 98 14.26 19.86 8.51
CA TYR A 98 15.06 20.42 7.43
C TYR A 98 14.37 21.63 6.82
N TYR A 99 15.11 22.69 6.58
CA TYR A 99 14.65 23.82 5.81
C TYR A 99 15.67 24.14 4.72
N GLY A 100 15.27 24.03 3.48
CA GLY A 100 16.16 24.28 2.35
C GLY A 100 15.56 23.83 1.03
N GLU A 101 16.44 23.76 0.07
CA GLU A 101 16.11 23.35 -1.28
C GLU A 101 15.94 21.83 -1.37
N VAL A 102 14.85 21.40 -2.02
CA VAL A 102 14.55 20.00 -2.30
C VAL A 102 14.34 19.87 -3.79
N GLN A 103 15.13 19.03 -4.42
CA GLN A 103 14.99 18.67 -5.83
C GLN A 103 14.57 17.21 -5.95
N GLY A 104 13.72 16.93 -6.92
CA GLY A 104 13.29 15.55 -7.16
C GLY A 104 12.27 15.40 -8.26
N VAL A 105 12.00 14.14 -8.58
CA VAL A 105 11.04 13.73 -9.59
C VAL A 105 9.68 13.51 -8.94
N ILE A 106 8.63 14.06 -9.52
CA ILE A 106 7.24 13.93 -9.04
C ILE A 106 6.79 12.47 -9.17
N ARG A 107 6.51 11.84 -8.02
CA ARG A 107 6.04 10.46 -7.93
C ARG A 107 4.52 10.35 -7.89
N THR A 108 3.89 11.14 -7.05
CA THR A 108 2.43 11.22 -6.92
C THR A 108 2.01 12.65 -6.64
N ILE A 109 0.80 12.96 -7.07
CA ILE A 109 0.16 14.24 -6.82
C ILE A 109 -1.21 13.93 -6.24
N ASP A 110 -1.56 14.60 -5.17
CA ASP A 110 -2.89 14.51 -4.55
C ASP A 110 -3.30 15.85 -3.92
N ARG A 111 -4.50 15.93 -3.38
CA ARG A 111 -4.98 17.07 -2.60
C ARG A 111 -5.18 16.67 -1.13
N SER A 112 -4.82 17.58 -0.24
CA SER A 112 -5.12 17.41 1.19
C SER A 112 -6.62 17.57 1.45
N ALA A 113 -7.06 17.20 2.66
CA ALA A 113 -8.44 17.46 3.08
C ALA A 113 -8.79 18.96 3.08
N SER A 114 -7.80 19.84 3.20
CA SER A 114 -7.96 21.31 3.09
C SER A 114 -7.86 21.83 1.64
N GLY A 115 -7.78 20.96 0.63
CA GLY A 115 -7.65 21.33 -0.78
C GLY A 115 -6.25 21.70 -1.25
N SER A 116 -5.25 21.76 -0.37
CA SER A 116 -3.87 22.08 -0.74
C SER A 116 -3.29 21.03 -1.69
N LEU A 117 -2.56 21.46 -2.71
CA LEU A 117 -1.82 20.57 -3.58
C LEU A 117 -0.73 19.85 -2.77
N ARG A 118 -0.65 18.53 -2.82
CA ARG A 118 0.42 17.74 -2.23
C ARG A 118 1.16 17.00 -3.31
N VAL A 119 2.47 17.12 -3.29
CA VAL A 119 3.37 16.46 -4.24
C VAL A 119 4.32 15.56 -3.46
N THR A 120 4.38 14.30 -3.83
CA THR A 120 5.40 13.39 -3.30
C THR A 120 6.54 13.31 -4.31
N LEU A 121 7.73 13.71 -3.87
CA LEU A 121 8.95 13.73 -4.67
C LEU A 121 9.81 12.51 -4.36
N ARG A 122 10.35 11.87 -5.38
CA ARG A 122 11.54 11.05 -5.25
C ARG A 122 12.74 12.00 -5.23
N VAL A 123 13.36 12.12 -4.07
CA VAL A 123 14.41 13.11 -3.85
C VAL A 123 15.66 12.74 -4.66
N SER A 124 16.12 13.68 -5.46
CA SER A 124 17.41 13.60 -6.16
C SER A 124 18.50 14.36 -5.41
N GLU A 125 18.14 15.51 -4.83
CA GLU A 125 19.08 16.36 -4.11
C GLU A 125 18.40 17.06 -2.93
N MET A 126 19.13 17.21 -1.81
CA MET A 126 18.65 17.83 -0.58
C MET A 126 19.84 18.23 0.30
N ASP A 127 20.54 19.29 -0.10
CA ASP A 127 21.73 19.76 0.61
C ASP A 127 21.38 20.39 1.98
N PRO A 128 22.19 20.13 3.05
CA PRO A 128 23.46 19.39 3.10
C PRO A 128 23.31 17.89 3.48
N ILE A 129 22.17 17.26 3.22
CA ILE A 129 21.93 15.88 3.62
C ILE A 129 22.68 14.93 2.67
N SER A 130 23.59 14.11 3.24
CA SER A 130 24.34 13.13 2.47
C SER A 130 23.42 12.04 1.86
N GLU A 131 23.83 11.43 0.76
CA GLU A 131 23.05 10.40 0.04
C GLU A 131 22.59 9.24 0.93
N ARG A 132 23.41 8.83 1.89
CA ARG A 132 23.07 7.73 2.82
C ARG A 132 21.92 8.05 3.77
N HIS A 133 21.73 9.33 4.12
CA HIS A 133 20.71 9.79 5.05
C HIS A 133 19.55 10.50 4.34
N ARG A 134 19.65 10.63 3.01
CA ARG A 134 18.65 11.29 2.20
C ARG A 134 17.40 10.41 2.09
N PRO A 135 16.21 10.95 2.44
CA PRO A 135 14.97 10.23 2.32
C PRO A 135 14.69 9.89 0.86
N GLN A 136 14.16 8.68 0.61
CA GLN A 136 13.81 8.27 -0.74
C GLN A 136 12.65 9.10 -1.29
N TYR A 137 11.62 9.30 -0.48
CA TYR A 137 10.47 10.13 -0.82
C TYR A 137 10.21 11.17 0.24
N VAL A 138 9.83 12.36 -0.21
CA VAL A 138 9.37 13.48 0.63
C VAL A 138 8.03 13.97 0.10
N ARG A 139 7.07 14.21 0.98
CA ARG A 139 5.76 14.77 0.63
C ARG A 139 5.72 16.24 1.03
N ILE A 140 5.51 17.12 0.05
CA ILE A 140 5.47 18.56 0.22
C ILE A 140 4.07 19.07 -0.12
N SER A 141 3.47 19.83 0.79
CA SER A 141 2.19 20.50 0.62
C SER A 141 2.41 21.94 0.16
N PHE A 142 1.61 22.40 -0.80
CA PHE A 142 1.60 23.76 -1.33
C PHE A 142 0.25 24.40 -1.01
N PRO A 143 0.10 25.09 0.15
CA PRO A 143 -1.20 25.55 0.66
C PRO A 143 -1.89 26.57 -0.22
N LYS A 144 -1.14 27.40 -0.95
CA LYS A 144 -1.65 28.50 -1.77
C LYS A 144 -1.26 28.37 -3.24
N TYR A 145 -1.10 27.15 -3.71
CA TYR A 145 -0.72 26.95 -5.11
C TYR A 145 -1.91 27.21 -6.03
N ALA A 146 -1.76 28.21 -6.90
CA ALA A 146 -2.78 28.63 -7.88
C ALA A 146 -2.33 28.39 -9.33
N GLY A 147 -1.19 27.76 -9.56
CA GLY A 147 -0.69 27.42 -10.89
C GLY A 147 -1.27 26.12 -11.43
N ASP A 148 -0.83 25.77 -12.62
CA ASP A 148 -1.20 24.51 -13.28
C ASP A 148 -0.70 23.31 -12.49
N ILE A 149 -1.54 22.27 -12.43
CA ILE A 149 -1.18 21.03 -11.75
C ILE A 149 -0.01 20.39 -12.50
N PRO A 150 1.14 20.16 -11.81
CA PRO A 150 2.31 19.58 -12.47
C PRO A 150 2.03 18.14 -12.92
N GLU A 151 2.87 17.63 -13.78
CA GLU A 151 2.74 16.26 -14.26
C GLU A 151 3.62 15.29 -13.48
N MET A 152 3.14 14.08 -13.26
CA MET A 152 3.96 13.00 -12.72
C MET A 152 5.16 12.72 -13.65
N GLY A 153 6.32 12.47 -13.04
CA GLY A 153 7.56 12.22 -13.78
C GLY A 153 8.35 13.48 -14.14
N GLN A 154 7.80 14.66 -13.95
CA GLN A 154 8.57 15.91 -14.09
C GLN A 154 9.51 16.10 -12.91
N SER A 155 10.67 16.69 -13.17
CA SER A 155 11.63 17.10 -12.16
C SER A 155 11.34 18.52 -11.71
N ILE A 156 11.25 18.73 -10.41
CA ILE A 156 11.01 20.04 -9.81
C ILE A 156 12.00 20.33 -8.69
N LYS A 157 12.13 21.63 -8.43
CA LYS A 157 12.93 22.21 -7.37
C LYS A 157 12.06 23.14 -6.55
N THR A 158 12.12 23.05 -5.24
CA THR A 158 11.37 23.93 -4.34
C THR A 158 12.08 24.12 -3.02
N THR A 159 11.88 25.27 -2.36
CA THR A 159 12.33 25.47 -0.98
C THR A 159 11.20 25.07 -0.03
N ALA A 160 11.48 24.11 0.83
CA ALA A 160 10.47 23.54 1.71
C ALA A 160 10.99 23.41 3.16
N TYR A 161 10.04 23.46 4.09
CA TYR A 161 10.25 23.01 5.47
C TYR A 161 9.72 21.59 5.57
N VAL A 162 10.61 20.65 5.88
CA VAL A 162 10.33 19.21 5.90
C VAL A 162 10.70 18.66 7.26
N THR A 163 9.81 17.90 7.87
CA THR A 163 10.01 17.26 9.16
C THR A 163 9.97 15.74 9.02
N PRO A 164 10.62 14.99 9.93
CA PRO A 164 10.41 13.55 9.98
C PRO A 164 8.93 13.23 10.22
N PRO A 165 8.43 12.10 9.67
CA PRO A 165 7.09 11.65 9.95
C PRO A 165 6.88 11.43 11.45
N GLN A 166 5.82 12.02 12.01
CA GLN A 166 5.56 11.96 13.45
C GLN A 166 4.73 10.72 13.80
N GLY A 167 4.95 10.20 15.01
CA GLY A 167 4.13 9.13 15.59
C GLY A 167 2.75 9.61 15.99
N PRO A 168 1.97 8.74 16.67
CA PRO A 168 0.63 9.09 17.12
C PRO A 168 0.66 10.28 18.09
N VAL A 169 -0.33 11.16 17.99
CA VAL A 169 -0.48 12.34 18.84
C VAL A 169 -1.03 11.97 20.22
N GLU A 170 -1.82 10.89 20.26
CA GLU A 170 -2.47 10.37 21.47
C GLU A 170 -2.23 8.86 21.57
N PRO A 171 -2.29 8.28 22.78
CA PRO A 171 -2.21 6.83 22.96
C PRO A 171 -3.27 6.13 22.09
N ASP A 172 -2.89 5.05 21.44
CA ASP A 172 -3.72 4.26 20.52
C ASP A 172 -4.25 5.04 19.29
N GLY A 173 -3.77 6.25 19.07
CA GLY A 173 -4.08 7.06 17.91
C GLY A 173 -3.45 6.53 16.62
N PHE A 174 -3.81 7.12 15.50
CA PHE A 174 -3.25 6.75 14.20
C PHE A 174 -1.75 7.06 14.13
N ASP A 175 -0.95 6.02 13.93
CA ASP A 175 0.52 6.14 13.76
C ASP A 175 0.87 6.51 12.31
N PHE A 176 1.03 7.81 12.07
CA PHE A 176 1.44 8.31 10.77
C PHE A 176 2.88 7.92 10.40
N ARG A 177 3.79 7.77 11.37
CA ARG A 177 5.18 7.32 11.13
C ARG A 177 5.19 5.93 10.51
N ARG A 178 4.39 5.02 11.07
CA ARG A 178 4.22 3.66 10.53
C ARG A 178 3.62 3.68 9.13
N HIS A 179 2.60 4.49 8.90
CA HIS A 179 2.00 4.67 7.57
C HIS A 179 3.03 5.20 6.56
N ALA A 180 3.79 6.23 6.92
CA ALA A 180 4.84 6.83 6.09
C ALA A 180 5.95 5.83 5.76
N TYR A 181 6.35 5.01 6.75
CA TYR A 181 7.34 3.96 6.57
C TYR A 181 6.95 3.00 5.42
N PHE A 182 5.71 2.52 5.41
CA PHE A 182 5.23 1.62 4.35
C PHE A 182 5.08 2.28 2.97
N GLN A 183 5.18 3.59 2.91
CA GLN A 183 5.26 4.37 1.67
C GLN A 183 6.69 4.81 1.32
N SER A 184 7.70 4.37 2.10
CA SER A 184 9.10 4.82 2.02
C SER A 184 9.24 6.35 2.12
N LEU A 185 8.29 6.99 2.81
CA LEU A 185 8.20 8.42 2.97
C LEU A 185 9.03 8.84 4.18
N GLY A 186 10.21 9.39 3.93
CA GLY A 186 11.14 9.78 4.99
C GLY A 186 11.02 11.21 5.45
N GLY A 187 10.14 12.02 4.85
CA GLY A 187 9.87 13.38 5.27
C GLY A 187 8.53 13.90 4.80
N VAL A 188 7.92 14.77 5.60
CA VAL A 188 6.66 15.47 5.26
C VAL A 188 6.80 16.95 5.59
N GLY A 189 6.25 17.80 4.74
CA GLY A 189 6.41 19.22 4.95
C GLY A 189 5.55 20.09 4.07
N TYR A 190 5.91 21.35 4.01
CA TYR A 190 5.23 22.34 3.18
C TYR A 190 6.23 23.31 2.55
N ALA A 191 5.85 23.86 1.41
CA ALA A 191 6.54 24.97 0.76
C ALA A 191 5.64 26.20 0.75
N ARG A 192 6.21 27.35 1.07
CA ARG A 192 5.46 28.64 1.03
C ARG A 192 5.38 29.23 -0.37
N LYS A 193 6.39 28.95 -1.18
CA LYS A 193 6.47 29.33 -2.60
C LYS A 193 6.09 28.13 -3.45
N GLY A 194 5.82 28.35 -4.72
CA GLY A 194 5.64 27.29 -5.69
C GLY A 194 6.95 26.49 -5.92
N PHE A 195 7.01 25.82 -7.02
CA PHE A 195 8.18 25.07 -7.47
C PHE A 195 8.59 25.55 -8.86
N GLU A 196 9.84 25.29 -9.19
CA GLU A 196 10.41 25.53 -10.51
C GLU A 196 10.60 24.18 -11.20
N TYR A 197 10.33 24.14 -12.49
CA TYR A 197 10.63 22.96 -13.31
C TYR A 197 12.11 22.91 -13.63
N LEU A 198 12.71 21.73 -13.49
CA LEU A 198 14.06 21.48 -13.95
C LEU A 198 14.02 20.96 -15.38
N ASP A 199 14.98 21.39 -16.19
CA ASP A 199 15.15 20.92 -17.56
C ASP A 199 15.78 19.52 -17.57
N ALA A 200 14.97 18.53 -17.23
CA ALA A 200 15.34 17.13 -17.17
C ALA A 200 14.27 16.29 -17.87
N PRO A 201 14.67 15.21 -18.57
CA PRO A 201 13.72 14.35 -19.24
C PRO A 201 12.70 13.77 -18.26
N ARG A 202 11.43 13.83 -18.66
CA ARG A 202 10.36 13.26 -17.85
C ARG A 202 10.52 11.76 -17.69
N GLU A 203 10.45 11.27 -16.46
CA GLU A 203 10.44 9.84 -16.18
C GLU A 203 9.12 9.22 -16.67
N GLN A 204 9.22 8.37 -17.69
CA GLN A 204 8.06 7.65 -18.22
C GLN A 204 7.67 6.49 -17.29
N ARG A 205 6.37 6.34 -17.05
CA ARG A 205 5.82 5.30 -16.19
C ARG A 205 4.61 4.67 -16.89
N PHE A 206 4.82 3.54 -17.50
CA PHE A 206 3.85 2.86 -18.37
C PHE A 206 2.39 2.86 -17.83
N TRP A 207 2.19 2.43 -16.58
CA TRP A 207 0.84 2.37 -16.00
C TRP A 207 0.26 3.75 -15.68
N LYS A 208 1.08 4.69 -15.22
CA LYS A 208 0.66 6.05 -14.92
C LYS A 208 0.37 6.87 -16.17
N ASP A 209 1.15 6.66 -17.20
CA ASP A 209 0.90 7.30 -18.49
C ASP A 209 -0.40 6.79 -19.14
N ARG A 210 -0.70 5.49 -18.99
CA ARG A 210 -1.99 4.92 -19.41
C ARG A 210 -3.16 5.46 -18.59
N GLN A 211 -3.02 5.52 -17.26
CA GLN A 211 -4.02 6.12 -16.37
C GLN A 211 -4.31 7.57 -16.78
N ARG A 212 -3.25 8.33 -17.06
CA ARG A 212 -3.39 9.72 -17.51
C ARG A 212 -4.10 9.83 -18.87
N ARG A 213 -3.72 9.01 -19.85
CA ARG A 213 -4.42 9.00 -21.16
C ARG A 213 -5.90 8.72 -21.00
N LEU A 214 -6.26 7.78 -20.13
CA LEU A 214 -7.65 7.48 -19.80
C LEU A 214 -8.33 8.68 -19.13
N SER A 215 -7.66 9.36 -18.20
CA SER A 215 -8.19 10.55 -17.54
C SER A 215 -8.44 11.71 -18.53
N ILE A 216 -7.53 11.92 -19.49
CA ILE A 216 -7.69 12.90 -20.57
C ILE A 216 -8.86 12.52 -21.49
N PHE A 217 -8.94 11.27 -21.91
CA PHE A 217 -10.05 10.79 -22.75
C PHE A 217 -11.40 11.01 -22.08
N ILE A 218 -11.51 10.75 -20.77
CA ILE A 218 -12.72 11.05 -20.00
C ILE A 218 -13.02 12.55 -20.01
N ALA A 219 -11.98 13.39 -19.88
CA ALA A 219 -12.16 14.85 -19.89
C ALA A 219 -12.70 15.39 -21.22
N GLU A 220 -12.33 14.78 -22.34
CA GLU A 220 -12.80 15.17 -23.67
C GLU A 220 -14.24 14.75 -23.96
N HIS A 221 -14.77 13.73 -23.26
CA HIS A 221 -16.08 13.14 -23.56
C HIS A 221 -17.13 13.33 -22.46
N MET A 222 -16.74 13.89 -21.31
CA MET A 222 -17.66 14.06 -20.17
C MET A 222 -17.93 15.53 -19.86
N PRO A 223 -19.18 15.88 -19.51
CA PRO A 223 -19.50 17.24 -19.06
C PRO A 223 -18.71 17.60 -17.81
N GLU A 224 -18.30 18.87 -17.70
CA GLU A 224 -17.50 19.39 -16.59
C GLU A 224 -18.09 19.06 -15.21
N ARG A 225 -19.42 19.10 -15.08
CA ARG A 225 -20.14 18.79 -13.83
C ARG A 225 -19.88 17.37 -13.31
N SER A 226 -19.67 16.38 -14.17
CA SER A 226 -19.49 14.97 -13.80
C SER A 226 -18.05 14.49 -13.98
N LEU A 227 -17.20 15.33 -14.59
CA LEU A 227 -15.83 14.98 -14.97
C LEU A 227 -15.01 14.45 -13.79
N GLY A 228 -14.89 15.19 -12.70
CA GLY A 228 -14.08 14.81 -11.56
C GLY A 228 -14.54 13.50 -10.90
N PHE A 229 -15.87 13.28 -10.89
CA PHE A 229 -16.44 12.03 -10.36
C PHE A 229 -16.15 10.84 -11.29
N ALA A 230 -16.32 11.02 -12.60
CA ALA A 230 -16.04 9.98 -13.59
C ALA A 230 -14.55 9.59 -13.60
N GLN A 231 -13.64 10.57 -13.55
CA GLN A 231 -12.20 10.33 -13.43
C GLN A 231 -11.85 9.58 -12.15
N ALA A 232 -12.45 9.96 -11.02
CA ALA A 232 -12.20 9.31 -9.73
C ALA A 232 -12.60 7.83 -9.72
N ILE A 233 -13.73 7.48 -10.35
CA ILE A 233 -14.23 6.09 -10.39
C ILE A 233 -13.53 5.25 -11.45
N ILE A 234 -13.34 5.78 -12.67
CA ILE A 234 -12.88 4.99 -13.82
C ILE A 234 -11.35 4.91 -13.85
N SER A 235 -10.66 6.05 -13.67
CA SER A 235 -9.19 6.10 -13.72
C SER A 235 -8.52 6.12 -12.35
N GLY A 236 -9.28 6.34 -11.27
CA GLY A 236 -8.75 6.55 -9.92
C GLY A 236 -8.10 7.91 -9.72
N ASP A 237 -8.24 8.83 -10.68
CA ASP A 237 -7.71 10.18 -10.58
C ASP A 237 -8.69 11.08 -9.83
N ARG A 238 -8.28 11.58 -8.67
CA ARG A 238 -9.10 12.40 -7.77
C ARG A 238 -8.72 13.88 -7.78
N LEU A 239 -7.80 14.29 -8.65
CA LEU A 239 -7.27 15.66 -8.66
C LEU A 239 -8.34 16.69 -8.98
N ASN A 240 -9.27 16.34 -9.87
CA ASN A 240 -10.37 17.21 -10.31
C ASN A 240 -11.66 17.02 -9.50
N LEU A 241 -11.64 16.18 -8.47
CA LEU A 241 -12.80 15.97 -7.60
C LEU A 241 -12.92 17.12 -6.61
N SER A 242 -13.99 17.92 -6.70
CA SER A 242 -14.19 19.04 -5.81
C SER A 242 -14.48 18.59 -4.37
N LEU A 243 -14.07 19.40 -3.40
CA LEU A 243 -14.34 19.13 -1.98
C LEU A 243 -15.85 19.08 -1.69
N GLN A 244 -16.65 19.88 -2.42
CA GLN A 244 -18.09 19.87 -2.29
C GLN A 244 -18.71 18.53 -2.70
N VAL A 245 -18.28 17.98 -3.84
CA VAL A 245 -18.74 16.65 -4.27
C VAL A 245 -18.35 15.57 -3.27
N ILE A 246 -17.16 15.65 -2.68
CA ILE A 246 -16.74 14.70 -1.62
C ILE A 246 -17.66 14.81 -0.40
N GLU A 247 -17.98 16.03 0.00
CA GLU A 247 -18.86 16.27 1.16
C GLU A 247 -20.30 15.82 0.87
N ASP A 248 -20.83 16.08 -0.31
CA ASP A 248 -22.16 15.63 -0.72
C ASP A 248 -22.23 14.09 -0.77
N LEU A 249 -21.18 13.42 -1.25
CA LEU A 249 -21.09 11.97 -1.20
C LEU A 249 -21.02 11.41 0.23
N ARG A 250 -20.39 12.14 1.15
CA ARG A 250 -20.38 11.77 2.58
C ARG A 250 -21.76 11.92 3.19
N ARG A 251 -22.45 13.04 2.94
CA ARG A 251 -23.80 13.31 3.45
C ARG A 251 -24.84 12.32 2.94
N THR A 252 -24.69 11.89 1.69
CA THR A 252 -25.56 10.87 1.07
C THR A 252 -25.13 9.43 1.38
N ASN A 253 -24.10 9.23 2.19
CA ASN A 253 -23.50 7.93 2.48
C ASN A 253 -22.98 7.19 1.24
N LEU A 254 -22.67 7.90 0.17
CA LEU A 254 -22.13 7.35 -1.08
C LEU A 254 -20.60 7.49 -1.20
N ALA A 255 -19.93 7.98 -0.17
CA ALA A 255 -18.45 8.15 -0.19
C ALA A 255 -17.70 6.83 -0.43
N HIS A 256 -18.31 5.68 -0.11
CA HIS A 256 -17.73 4.36 -0.37
C HIS A 256 -17.58 4.05 -1.87
N LEU A 257 -18.33 4.72 -2.75
CA LEU A 257 -18.17 4.57 -4.21
C LEU A 257 -16.80 5.08 -4.70
N LEU A 258 -16.21 6.05 -4.00
CA LEU A 258 -14.86 6.54 -4.31
C LEU A 258 -13.76 5.58 -3.86
N ALA A 259 -14.05 4.67 -2.94
CA ALA A 259 -13.18 3.56 -2.61
C ALA A 259 -13.40 2.43 -3.64
N ILE A 260 -12.45 1.50 -3.73
CA ILE A 260 -12.67 0.28 -4.52
C ILE A 260 -13.84 -0.46 -3.88
N SER A 261 -15.02 -0.36 -4.51
CA SER A 261 -16.21 -1.00 -3.99
C SER A 261 -16.13 -2.52 -4.15
N GLY A 262 -16.80 -3.26 -3.26
CA GLY A 262 -16.91 -4.72 -3.37
C GLY A 262 -17.47 -5.15 -4.74
N LEU A 263 -18.33 -4.33 -5.36
CA LEU A 263 -18.86 -4.57 -6.70
C LEU A 263 -17.76 -4.57 -7.78
N HIS A 264 -16.81 -3.63 -7.74
CA HIS A 264 -15.66 -3.61 -8.68
C HIS A 264 -14.77 -4.84 -8.49
N MET A 265 -14.52 -5.24 -7.25
CA MET A 265 -13.75 -6.45 -6.94
C MET A 265 -14.48 -7.71 -7.39
N TRP A 266 -15.80 -7.77 -7.17
CA TRP A 266 -16.61 -8.89 -7.63
C TRP A 266 -16.60 -9.00 -9.16
N LEU A 267 -16.81 -7.89 -9.89
CA LEU A 267 -16.76 -7.86 -11.35
C LEU A 267 -15.40 -8.32 -11.89
N LEU A 268 -14.31 -7.78 -11.33
CA LEU A 268 -12.95 -8.17 -11.71
C LEU A 268 -12.72 -9.67 -11.48
N THR A 269 -13.09 -10.15 -10.30
CA THR A 269 -12.95 -11.58 -9.95
C THR A 269 -13.76 -12.45 -10.89
N THR A 270 -14.99 -12.05 -11.22
CA THR A 270 -15.84 -12.80 -12.17
C THR A 270 -15.23 -12.85 -13.56
N VAL A 271 -14.71 -11.74 -14.08
CA VAL A 271 -14.04 -11.68 -15.37
C VAL A 271 -12.80 -12.55 -15.39
N VAL A 272 -11.93 -12.43 -14.38
CA VAL A 272 -10.71 -13.25 -14.27
C VAL A 272 -11.05 -14.73 -14.18
N PHE A 273 -12.04 -15.09 -13.36
CA PHE A 273 -12.50 -16.48 -13.24
C PHE A 273 -13.07 -17.03 -14.56
N ALA A 274 -13.89 -16.23 -15.26
CA ALA A 274 -14.43 -16.60 -16.56
C ALA A 274 -13.31 -16.84 -17.59
N LEU A 275 -12.32 -15.95 -17.66
CA LEU A 275 -11.17 -16.09 -18.55
C LEU A 275 -10.35 -17.35 -18.22
N LEU A 276 -10.04 -17.59 -16.95
CA LEU A 276 -9.32 -18.79 -16.52
C LEU A 276 -10.10 -20.06 -16.86
N ARG A 277 -11.40 -20.06 -16.61
CA ARG A 277 -12.27 -21.20 -16.98
C ARG A 277 -12.28 -21.44 -18.50
N MET A 278 -12.39 -20.38 -19.31
CA MET A 278 -12.32 -20.50 -20.76
C MET A 278 -10.98 -21.08 -21.22
N THR A 279 -9.86 -20.62 -20.66
CA THR A 279 -8.53 -21.17 -21.01
C THR A 279 -8.41 -22.64 -20.62
N CYS A 280 -8.90 -23.06 -19.45
CA CYS A 280 -8.89 -24.46 -19.01
C CYS A 280 -9.80 -25.36 -19.88
N VAL A 281 -10.86 -24.81 -20.45
CA VAL A 281 -11.75 -25.58 -21.38
C VAL A 281 -11.13 -25.72 -22.76
N ILE A 282 -10.37 -24.68 -23.21
CA ILE A 282 -9.73 -24.68 -24.54
C ILE A 282 -8.45 -25.52 -24.56
N ILE A 283 -7.75 -25.60 -23.42
CA ILE A 283 -6.54 -26.40 -23.26
C ILE A 283 -6.88 -27.59 -22.38
N PRO A 284 -7.34 -28.70 -22.97
CA PRO A 284 -7.58 -29.93 -22.21
C PRO A 284 -6.21 -30.45 -21.73
N ILE A 285 -6.02 -30.43 -20.41
CA ILE A 285 -4.85 -31.04 -19.71
C ILE A 285 -5.18 -32.52 -19.47
#